data_9c66d3ce86d60669ee283ba904724064
#
_entry.id   9c66d3ce86d60669ee283ba904724064
#
_cell.length_a   1.000
_cell.length_b   1.000
_cell.length_c   1.000
_cell.angle_alpha   90.00
_cell.angle_beta   90.00
_cell.angle_gamma   90.00
#
_symmetry.space_group_name_H-M   'P 1'
#
loop_
_entity.id
_entity.type
_entity.pdbx_description
1 polymer ?
#
loop_
_entity_poly.entity_id
_entity_poly.type
_entity_poly.pdbx_seq_one_letter_code
_entity_poly.pdbx_strand_id
1 'polypeptide(L)'
;MQNTKLHNGTKRKKRRHRFLFGVLLSALLITGALYGKEYDISQLKNIEVMETLSSAVSQFGDRKLPVYSVQTTEKKIALSFDCAWGAEDFDSMMETLDKHNVKATFFMTGGFVSDNPECVKTLVEKGHEPGNHSEHHYDMATITAGEMKTEIMDVHKKVKELTGKDMKVFRPPYGSYNNELIDTVYGCDYYPIQWDVDSLDWKNYGVQNIIDTVCNHKSLDCGSIILCHLGAKYTSQALDEMLTKLQDMGYEIVPVSKLIMTEGYYMDANGMQIKD
;
A
#
# COMPACT_ATOMS: atom_id res chain seq x y z
N MET A 1 -6.97 -46.45 12.86
CA MET A 1 -7.73 -45.22 13.19
C MET A 1 -7.58 -44.92 14.66
N GLN A 2 -7.10 -43.79 15.05
CA GLN A 2 -6.79 -43.15 16.33
C GLN A 2 -5.31 -42.74 16.40
N ASN A 3 -5.11 -41.43 16.28
CA ASN A 3 -4.07 -40.62 16.97
C ASN A 3 -3.69 -39.39 16.14
N THR A 4 -4.55 -38.36 16.13
CA THR A 4 -4.17 -37.03 15.62
C THR A 4 -4.93 -35.88 16.32
N LYS A 5 -5.23 -35.98 17.61
CA LYS A 5 -5.96 -34.90 18.35
C LYS A 5 -5.23 -34.31 19.59
N LEU A 6 -4.00 -34.70 19.90
CA LEU A 6 -3.34 -34.27 21.15
C LEU A 6 -2.26 -33.17 21.02
N HIS A 7 -1.93 -32.70 19.82
CA HIS A 7 -0.79 -31.75 19.69
C HIS A 7 -1.16 -30.27 19.60
N ASN A 8 -2.44 -29.91 19.39
CA ASN A 8 -2.86 -28.49 19.25
C ASN A 8 -3.33 -27.83 20.56
N GLY A 9 -3.54 -28.59 21.64
CA GLY A 9 -4.02 -28.04 22.92
C GLY A 9 -2.93 -27.32 23.74
N THR A 10 -1.71 -27.78 23.64
CA THR A 10 -0.59 -27.27 24.47
C THR A 10 -0.01 -25.94 23.99
N LYS A 11 -0.01 -25.67 22.69
CA LYS A 11 0.45 -24.37 22.13
C LYS A 11 -0.51 -23.22 22.44
N ARG A 12 -1.82 -23.50 22.45
CA ARG A 12 -2.86 -22.48 22.76
C ARG A 12 -2.88 -22.11 24.25
N LYS A 13 -2.62 -23.07 25.16
CA LYS A 13 -2.52 -22.82 26.60
C LYS A 13 -1.29 -21.99 26.97
N LYS A 14 -0.12 -22.24 26.37
CA LYS A 14 1.11 -21.46 26.58
C LYS A 14 0.97 -20.00 26.12
N ARG A 15 0.24 -19.74 25.03
CA ARG A 15 0.02 -18.38 24.52
C ARG A 15 -0.93 -17.57 25.43
N ARG A 16 -1.95 -18.19 26.01
CA ARG A 16 -2.87 -17.55 26.96
C ARG A 16 -2.21 -17.22 28.29
N HIS A 17 -1.31 -18.06 28.79
CA HIS A 17 -0.58 -17.80 30.04
C HIS A 17 0.43 -16.65 29.88
N ARG A 18 1.08 -16.50 28.72
CA ARG A 18 2.00 -15.40 28.44
C ARG A 18 1.26 -14.05 28.34
N PHE A 19 0.07 -14.03 27.77
CA PHE A 19 -0.75 -12.80 27.68
C PHE A 19 -1.30 -12.38 29.06
N LEU A 20 -1.76 -13.32 29.88
CA LEU A 20 -2.22 -13.05 31.25
C LEU A 20 -1.10 -12.58 32.17
N PHE A 21 0.12 -13.07 31.99
CA PHE A 21 1.28 -12.66 32.77
C PHE A 21 1.70 -11.21 32.46
N GLY A 22 1.67 -10.81 31.20
CA GLY A 22 1.95 -9.42 30.78
C GLY A 22 0.93 -8.40 31.34
N VAL A 23 -0.34 -8.75 31.36
CA VAL A 23 -1.41 -7.90 31.91
C VAL A 23 -1.32 -7.81 33.45
N LEU A 24 -0.94 -8.88 34.13
CA LEU A 24 -0.74 -8.89 35.60
C LEU A 24 0.49 -8.06 36.01
N LEU A 25 1.56 -8.09 35.21
CA LEU A 25 2.77 -7.30 35.50
C LEU A 25 2.53 -5.79 35.31
N SER A 26 1.78 -5.40 34.30
CA SER A 26 1.39 -4.00 34.09
C SER A 26 0.44 -3.49 35.19
N ALA A 27 -0.46 -4.33 35.69
CA ALA A 27 -1.33 -4.00 36.82
C ALA A 27 -0.55 -3.83 38.13
N LEU A 28 0.47 -4.65 38.37
CA LEU A 28 1.36 -4.56 39.55
C LEU A 28 2.23 -3.29 39.54
N LEU A 29 2.69 -2.83 38.35
CA LEU A 29 3.46 -1.60 38.20
C LEU A 29 2.58 -0.36 38.44
N ILE A 30 1.32 -0.38 38.00
CA ILE A 30 0.36 0.71 38.19
C ILE A 30 -0.10 0.80 39.66
N THR A 31 -0.33 -0.33 40.32
CA THR A 31 -0.70 -0.36 41.75
C THR A 31 0.46 0.02 42.65
N GLY A 32 1.72 -0.35 42.30
CA GLY A 32 2.91 0.07 43.05
C GLY A 32 3.11 1.57 43.04
N ALA A 33 2.88 2.22 41.90
CA ALA A 33 2.95 3.69 41.78
C ALA A 33 1.87 4.42 42.60
N LEU A 34 0.70 3.81 42.80
CA LEU A 34 -0.42 4.38 43.57
C LEU A 34 -0.20 4.26 45.11
N TYR A 35 0.66 3.36 45.57
CA TYR A 35 0.94 3.12 47.01
C TYR A 35 2.25 3.70 47.50
N GLY A 36 2.97 4.52 46.69
CA GLY A 36 4.12 5.30 47.16
C GLY A 36 5.33 4.45 47.63
N LYS A 37 5.47 3.17 47.16
CA LYS A 37 6.67 2.37 47.39
C LYS A 37 7.62 2.57 46.23
N GLU A 38 8.77 3.20 46.47
CA GLU A 38 9.90 3.19 45.54
C GLU A 38 10.40 1.75 45.37
N TYR A 39 10.13 1.19 44.18
CA TYR A 39 10.80 -0.06 43.78
C TYR A 39 12.10 0.27 43.09
N ASP A 40 13.20 -0.32 43.57
CA ASP A 40 14.52 -0.17 42.96
C ASP A 40 14.52 -0.80 41.55
N ILE A 41 14.40 0.08 40.52
CA ILE A 41 14.40 -0.30 39.12
C ILE A 41 15.73 -0.96 38.71
N SER A 42 16.80 -0.83 39.50
CA SER A 42 18.09 -1.47 39.24
C SER A 42 18.04 -3.00 39.29
N GLN A 43 17.12 -3.55 40.08
CA GLN A 43 16.87 -4.99 40.18
C GLN A 43 16.14 -5.59 38.98
N LEU A 44 15.50 -4.75 38.17
CA LEU A 44 14.77 -5.17 36.94
C LEU A 44 15.68 -5.31 35.71
N LYS A 45 16.93 -4.87 35.80
CA LYS A 45 17.90 -4.96 34.69
C LYS A 45 18.32 -6.38 34.30
N ASN A 46 18.00 -7.36 35.13
CA ASN A 46 18.38 -8.77 34.90
C ASN A 46 17.19 -9.66 34.49
N ILE A 47 16.07 -9.12 34.13
CA ILE A 47 14.90 -9.92 33.75
C ILE A 47 14.88 -10.06 32.22
N GLU A 48 15.01 -11.28 31.71
CA GLU A 48 14.81 -11.72 30.30
C GLU A 48 13.57 -11.09 29.61
N VAL A 49 12.59 -10.66 30.42
CA VAL A 49 11.37 -9.98 30.00
C VAL A 49 11.65 -8.59 29.43
N MET A 50 12.64 -7.84 29.94
CA MET A 50 12.97 -6.50 29.44
C MET A 50 13.73 -6.58 28.11
N GLU A 51 14.60 -7.58 27.93
CA GLU A 51 15.24 -7.83 26.64
C GLU A 51 14.21 -8.30 25.60
N THR A 52 13.26 -9.17 26.02
CA THR A 52 12.17 -9.63 25.14
C THR A 52 11.19 -8.51 24.80
N LEU A 53 10.90 -7.59 25.72
CA LEU A 53 10.08 -6.40 25.48
C LEU A 53 10.83 -5.37 24.62
N SER A 54 12.11 -5.13 24.90
CA SER A 54 12.95 -4.24 24.10
C SER A 54 13.10 -4.75 22.67
N SER A 55 13.35 -6.04 22.47
CA SER A 55 13.41 -6.66 21.14
C SER A 55 12.04 -6.68 20.44
N ALA A 56 10.94 -6.86 21.17
CA ALA A 56 9.59 -6.78 20.61
C ALA A 56 9.22 -5.33 20.25
N VAL A 57 9.55 -4.35 21.09
CA VAL A 57 9.32 -2.93 20.83
C VAL A 57 10.19 -2.43 19.68
N SER A 58 11.46 -2.85 19.58
CA SER A 58 12.32 -2.51 18.44
C SER A 58 11.81 -3.14 17.14
N GLN A 59 11.26 -4.35 17.21
CA GLN A 59 10.68 -5.04 16.04
C GLN A 59 9.37 -4.38 15.54
N PHE A 60 8.63 -3.70 16.41
CA PHE A 60 7.41 -2.95 16.05
C PHE A 60 7.66 -1.45 15.82
N GLY A 61 8.75 -0.88 16.37
CA GLY A 61 9.06 0.56 16.28
C GLY A 61 9.80 0.98 15.01
N ASP A 62 10.48 0.07 14.33
CA ASP A 62 11.33 0.38 13.16
C ASP A 62 10.68 0.03 11.81
N ARG A 63 9.42 -0.43 11.78
CA ARG A 63 8.78 -0.79 10.51
C ARG A 63 8.42 0.46 9.72
N LYS A 64 9.12 0.67 8.62
CA LYS A 64 8.80 1.70 7.62
C LYS A 64 7.63 1.24 6.77
N LEU A 65 6.70 2.14 6.51
CA LEU A 65 5.47 1.83 5.77
C LEU A 65 5.38 2.68 4.50
N PRO A 66 4.92 2.11 3.38
CA PRO A 66 4.46 2.89 2.23
C PRO A 66 3.13 3.57 2.54
N VAL A 67 2.71 4.50 1.69
CA VAL A 67 1.44 5.20 1.83
C VAL A 67 0.30 4.29 1.38
N TYR A 68 -0.63 3.98 2.29
CA TYR A 68 -1.86 3.23 1.98
C TYR A 68 -3.06 4.16 1.77
N SER A 69 -3.12 5.26 2.51
CA SER A 69 -4.17 6.27 2.45
C SER A 69 -3.70 7.59 3.06
N VAL A 70 -4.52 8.61 3.01
CA VAL A 70 -4.22 9.96 3.53
C VAL A 70 -5.35 10.42 4.43
N GLN A 71 -5.04 10.92 5.62
CA GLN A 71 -6.03 11.57 6.47
C GLN A 71 -6.41 12.94 5.88
N THR A 72 -7.64 13.06 5.42
CA THR A 72 -8.16 14.33 4.90
C THR A 72 -9.67 14.43 5.12
N THR A 73 -10.18 15.66 5.21
CA THR A 73 -11.62 15.96 5.21
C THR A 73 -12.13 16.33 3.83
N GLU A 74 -11.22 16.52 2.85
CA GLU A 74 -11.61 16.76 1.47
C GLU A 74 -12.14 15.45 0.87
N LYS A 75 -13.26 15.51 0.16
CA LYS A 75 -13.84 14.35 -0.51
C LYS A 75 -13.02 13.93 -1.74
N LYS A 76 -11.73 13.64 -1.52
CA LYS A 76 -10.79 13.22 -2.55
C LYS A 76 -10.35 11.77 -2.32
N ILE A 77 -10.24 11.02 -3.41
CA ILE A 77 -9.69 9.68 -3.46
C ILE A 77 -8.76 9.55 -4.67
N ALA A 78 -7.85 8.59 -4.66
CA ALA A 78 -7.03 8.28 -5.82
C ALA A 78 -7.46 6.96 -6.46
N LEU A 79 -7.62 6.97 -7.79
CA LEU A 79 -7.77 5.75 -8.57
C LEU A 79 -6.44 5.41 -9.24
N SER A 80 -6.02 4.16 -9.13
CA SER A 80 -4.76 3.71 -9.69
C SER A 80 -4.89 2.35 -10.38
N PHE A 81 -4.09 2.17 -11.42
CA PHE A 81 -4.03 0.94 -12.21
C PHE A 81 -2.60 0.41 -12.24
N ASP A 82 -2.40 -0.86 -11.88
CA ASP A 82 -1.14 -1.54 -12.10
C ASP A 82 -1.13 -2.11 -13.52
N CYS A 83 -0.06 -1.83 -14.27
CA CYS A 83 0.10 -2.15 -15.69
C CYS A 83 1.30 -3.10 -15.87
N ALA A 84 1.03 -4.39 -15.71
CA ALA A 84 1.99 -5.48 -15.89
C ALA A 84 1.53 -6.50 -16.94
N TRP A 85 0.29 -6.37 -17.39
CA TRP A 85 -0.36 -7.26 -18.36
C TRP A 85 -0.51 -6.60 -19.73
N GLY A 86 -1.45 -7.07 -20.56
CA GLY A 86 -1.76 -6.47 -21.86
C GLY A 86 -2.39 -5.09 -21.76
N ALA A 87 -2.61 -4.48 -22.94
CA ALA A 87 -3.21 -3.15 -23.08
C ALA A 87 -4.46 -3.18 -24.01
N GLU A 88 -5.10 -4.34 -24.13
CA GLU A 88 -6.22 -4.54 -25.07
C GLU A 88 -7.43 -3.67 -24.75
N ASP A 89 -7.59 -3.30 -23.48
CA ASP A 89 -8.70 -2.46 -23.00
C ASP A 89 -8.29 -0.98 -22.76
N PHE A 90 -7.05 -0.61 -23.10
CA PHE A 90 -6.51 0.72 -22.85
C PHE A 90 -7.37 1.84 -23.45
N ASP A 91 -7.72 1.75 -24.72
CA ASP A 91 -8.47 2.81 -25.40
C ASP A 91 -9.85 3.01 -24.77
N SER A 92 -10.57 1.93 -24.46
CA SER A 92 -11.88 2.01 -23.81
C SER A 92 -11.80 2.56 -22.39
N MET A 93 -10.72 2.28 -21.66
CA MET A 93 -10.49 2.88 -20.35
C MET A 93 -10.19 4.37 -20.45
N MET A 94 -9.37 4.80 -21.43
CA MET A 94 -9.09 6.22 -21.68
C MET A 94 -10.36 6.99 -22.05
N GLU A 95 -11.21 6.43 -22.92
CA GLU A 95 -12.51 7.02 -23.27
C GLU A 95 -13.41 7.19 -22.04
N THR A 96 -13.46 6.17 -21.19
CA THR A 96 -14.26 6.19 -19.95
C THR A 96 -13.74 7.24 -18.97
N LEU A 97 -12.42 7.28 -18.73
CA LEU A 97 -11.80 8.27 -17.84
C LEU A 97 -12.03 9.71 -18.35
N ASP A 98 -11.92 9.93 -19.65
CA ASP A 98 -12.20 11.24 -20.27
C ASP A 98 -13.68 11.63 -20.14
N LYS A 99 -14.62 10.69 -20.38
CA LYS A 99 -16.06 10.90 -20.20
C LYS A 99 -16.40 11.39 -18.78
N HIS A 100 -15.74 10.85 -17.77
CA HIS A 100 -15.92 11.22 -16.37
C HIS A 100 -15.05 12.40 -15.91
N ASN A 101 -14.20 12.93 -16.80
CA ASN A 101 -13.19 13.96 -16.48
C ASN A 101 -12.29 13.55 -15.31
N VAL A 102 -11.90 12.28 -15.26
CA VAL A 102 -11.05 11.69 -14.22
C VAL A 102 -9.62 11.56 -14.71
N LYS A 103 -8.66 11.92 -13.85
CA LYS A 103 -7.24 11.62 -14.05
C LYS A 103 -6.79 10.63 -12.99
N ALA A 104 -6.17 9.54 -13.43
CA ALA A 104 -5.72 8.41 -12.58
C ALA A 104 -4.22 8.23 -12.65
N THR A 105 -3.67 7.37 -11.79
CA THR A 105 -2.26 6.99 -11.78
C THR A 105 -2.09 5.60 -12.37
N PHE A 106 -1.12 5.43 -13.27
CA PHE A 106 -0.80 4.15 -13.92
C PHE A 106 0.60 3.70 -13.50
N PHE A 107 0.68 2.68 -12.63
CA PHE A 107 1.93 2.08 -12.19
C PHE A 107 2.38 1.05 -13.22
N MET A 108 3.36 1.42 -14.03
CA MET A 108 3.78 0.64 -15.19
C MET A 108 5.08 -0.11 -14.93
N THR A 109 5.14 -1.38 -15.34
CA THR A 109 6.38 -2.14 -15.40
C THR A 109 7.21 -1.72 -16.62
N GLY A 110 8.53 -1.97 -16.57
CA GLY A 110 9.41 -1.71 -17.71
C GLY A 110 9.06 -2.56 -18.95
N GLY A 111 8.55 -3.78 -18.75
CA GLY A 111 8.00 -4.62 -19.81
C GLY A 111 6.81 -3.97 -20.49
N PHE A 112 5.81 -3.51 -19.70
CA PHE A 112 4.64 -2.81 -20.23
C PHE A 112 5.03 -1.56 -21.05
N VAL A 113 5.95 -0.74 -20.53
CA VAL A 113 6.44 0.47 -21.23
C VAL A 113 7.10 0.12 -22.55
N SER A 114 7.89 -0.96 -22.59
CA SER A 114 8.58 -1.40 -23.79
C SER A 114 7.63 -1.95 -24.87
N ASP A 115 6.61 -2.69 -24.43
CA ASP A 115 5.65 -3.35 -25.32
C ASP A 115 4.54 -2.40 -25.81
N ASN A 116 4.22 -1.35 -25.03
CA ASN A 116 3.09 -0.44 -25.29
C ASN A 116 3.51 1.05 -25.26
N PRO A 117 4.54 1.51 -26.00
CA PRO A 117 5.06 2.87 -25.90
C PRO A 117 4.02 3.95 -26.28
N GLU A 118 3.13 3.66 -27.23
CA GLU A 118 2.09 4.62 -27.64
C GLU A 118 1.00 4.79 -26.56
N CYS A 119 0.65 3.73 -25.83
CA CYS A 119 -0.25 3.84 -24.67
C CYS A 119 0.37 4.75 -23.60
N VAL A 120 1.68 4.62 -23.33
CA VAL A 120 2.40 5.44 -22.33
C VAL A 120 2.43 6.91 -22.75
N LYS A 121 2.65 7.23 -24.02
CA LYS A 121 2.57 8.60 -24.52
C LYS A 121 1.15 9.17 -24.38
N THR A 122 0.15 8.40 -24.83
CA THR A 122 -1.26 8.80 -24.79
C THR A 122 -1.73 9.08 -23.37
N LEU A 123 -1.40 8.24 -22.39
CA LEU A 123 -1.80 8.48 -20.99
C LEU A 123 -1.20 9.78 -20.44
N VAL A 124 0.06 10.07 -20.76
CA VAL A 124 0.73 11.30 -20.31
C VAL A 124 0.17 12.53 -21.01
N GLU A 125 -0.07 12.46 -22.31
CA GLU A 125 -0.69 13.55 -23.11
C GLU A 125 -2.11 13.87 -22.63
N LYS A 126 -2.87 12.85 -22.22
CA LYS A 126 -4.20 13.01 -21.61
C LYS A 126 -4.17 13.50 -20.17
N GLY A 127 -2.98 13.70 -19.58
CA GLY A 127 -2.79 14.24 -18.24
C GLY A 127 -2.97 13.23 -17.10
N HIS A 128 -2.92 11.94 -17.39
CA HIS A 128 -2.81 10.92 -16.36
C HIS A 128 -1.39 10.88 -15.78
N GLU A 129 -1.24 10.34 -14.58
CA GLU A 129 0.03 10.25 -13.88
C GLU A 129 0.75 8.94 -14.20
N PRO A 130 1.99 8.98 -14.74
CA PRO A 130 2.83 7.81 -14.84
C PRO A 130 3.42 7.48 -13.47
N GLY A 131 3.21 6.25 -13.01
CA GLY A 131 3.79 5.65 -11.81
C GLY A 131 4.73 4.50 -12.17
N ASN A 132 5.63 4.16 -11.27
CA ASN A 132 6.67 3.14 -11.46
C ASN A 132 6.28 1.84 -10.76
N HIS A 133 6.38 0.69 -11.46
CA HIS A 133 6.06 -0.64 -10.93
C HIS A 133 7.21 -1.64 -11.13
N SER A 134 8.46 -1.17 -11.08
CA SER A 134 9.71 -1.88 -11.35
C SER A 134 9.91 -2.31 -12.82
N GLU A 135 11.12 -2.66 -13.18
CA GLU A 135 11.45 -3.08 -14.55
C GLU A 135 10.86 -4.45 -14.89
N HIS A 136 11.09 -5.46 -14.03
CA HIS A 136 10.77 -6.87 -14.31
C HIS A 136 9.67 -7.44 -13.41
N HIS A 137 9.01 -6.62 -12.60
CA HIS A 137 7.98 -7.08 -11.68
C HIS A 137 8.47 -8.14 -10.68
N TYR A 138 9.72 -8.04 -10.19
CA TYR A 138 10.24 -8.96 -9.17
C TYR A 138 9.63 -8.67 -7.79
N ASP A 139 9.63 -9.67 -6.91
CA ASP A 139 9.44 -9.42 -5.48
C ASP A 139 10.62 -8.62 -4.93
N MET A 140 10.45 -7.31 -4.89
CA MET A 140 11.50 -6.34 -4.55
C MET A 140 12.07 -6.55 -3.13
N ALA A 141 11.30 -7.16 -2.22
CA ALA A 141 11.77 -7.45 -0.86
C ALA A 141 12.79 -8.60 -0.80
N THR A 142 13.02 -9.33 -1.91
CA THR A 142 13.92 -10.49 -1.98
C THR A 142 15.24 -10.22 -2.73
N ILE A 143 15.40 -9.04 -3.29
CA ILE A 143 16.62 -8.64 -4.05
C ILE A 143 17.41 -7.59 -3.27
N THR A 144 18.65 -7.34 -3.67
CA THR A 144 19.54 -6.38 -3.01
C THR A 144 19.14 -4.92 -3.28
N ALA A 145 19.52 -3.98 -2.40
CA ALA A 145 19.28 -2.54 -2.60
C ALA A 145 19.83 -2.01 -3.95
N GLY A 146 20.96 -2.54 -4.42
CA GLY A 146 21.52 -2.20 -5.73
C GLY A 146 20.61 -2.63 -6.88
N GLU A 147 20.08 -3.85 -6.82
CA GLU A 147 19.11 -4.36 -7.79
C GLU A 147 17.78 -3.61 -7.70
N MET A 148 17.27 -3.34 -6.48
CA MET A 148 16.07 -2.51 -6.28
C MET A 148 16.20 -1.15 -6.98
N LYS A 149 17.35 -0.47 -6.80
CA LYS A 149 17.61 0.81 -7.46
C LYS A 149 17.63 0.70 -8.97
N THR A 150 18.23 -0.35 -9.53
CA THR A 150 18.23 -0.63 -10.96
C THR A 150 16.83 -0.84 -11.50
N GLU A 151 16.03 -1.69 -10.84
CA GLU A 151 14.63 -1.96 -11.17
C GLU A 151 13.78 -0.68 -11.22
N ILE A 152 14.00 0.26 -10.29
CA ILE A 152 13.28 1.54 -10.23
C ILE A 152 13.77 2.49 -11.33
N MET A 153 15.10 2.64 -11.48
CA MET A 153 15.66 3.68 -12.35
C MET A 153 15.61 3.33 -13.83
N ASP A 154 15.59 2.05 -14.19
CA ASP A 154 15.50 1.64 -15.60
C ASP A 154 14.12 1.98 -16.19
N VAL A 155 13.03 1.72 -15.46
CA VAL A 155 11.68 2.18 -15.87
C VAL A 155 11.60 3.71 -15.90
N HIS A 156 12.16 4.37 -14.88
CA HIS A 156 12.18 5.84 -14.84
C HIS A 156 12.79 6.43 -16.12
N LYS A 157 13.95 5.91 -16.51
CA LYS A 157 14.67 6.35 -17.71
C LYS A 157 13.82 6.13 -18.97
N LYS A 158 13.23 4.94 -19.13
CA LYS A 158 12.39 4.60 -20.29
C LYS A 158 11.21 5.57 -20.42
N VAL A 159 10.45 5.80 -19.33
CA VAL A 159 9.30 6.70 -19.35
C VAL A 159 9.73 8.14 -19.62
N LYS A 160 10.83 8.59 -19.01
CA LYS A 160 11.35 9.94 -19.23
C LYS A 160 11.82 10.16 -20.66
N GLU A 161 12.54 9.21 -21.26
CA GLU A 161 12.97 9.27 -22.67
C GLU A 161 11.77 9.29 -23.61
N LEU A 162 10.71 8.54 -23.30
CA LEU A 162 9.52 8.42 -24.12
C LEU A 162 8.59 9.63 -24.05
N THR A 163 8.43 10.24 -22.86
CA THR A 163 7.39 11.25 -22.58
C THR A 163 7.92 12.59 -22.09
N GLY A 164 9.18 12.68 -21.71
CA GLY A 164 9.77 13.84 -21.04
C GLY A 164 9.35 14.02 -19.57
N LYS A 165 8.54 13.11 -18.99
CA LYS A 165 8.02 13.21 -17.63
C LYS A 165 8.87 12.42 -16.63
N ASP A 166 9.09 13.00 -15.46
CA ASP A 166 9.63 12.30 -14.29
C ASP A 166 8.48 11.63 -13.53
N MET A 167 8.64 10.36 -13.17
CA MET A 167 7.74 9.68 -12.26
C MET A 167 8.14 9.98 -10.80
N LYS A 168 7.18 10.02 -9.89
CA LYS A 168 7.40 10.34 -8.48
C LYS A 168 6.78 9.34 -7.50
N VAL A 169 5.93 8.44 -7.99
CA VAL A 169 5.26 7.43 -7.19
C VAL A 169 5.70 6.03 -7.64
N PHE A 170 6.00 5.18 -6.68
CA PHE A 170 6.44 3.80 -6.91
C PHE A 170 5.53 2.84 -6.15
N ARG A 171 5.03 1.80 -6.81
CA ARG A 171 4.29 0.72 -6.16
C ARG A 171 5.09 -0.57 -6.21
N PRO A 172 5.37 -1.19 -5.05
CA PRO A 172 6.05 -2.48 -5.02
C PRO A 172 5.19 -3.57 -5.69
N PRO A 173 5.77 -4.38 -6.60
CA PRO A 173 5.10 -5.58 -7.10
C PRO A 173 4.58 -6.48 -5.98
N TYR A 174 3.42 -7.10 -6.18
CA TYR A 174 2.75 -7.98 -5.21
C TYR A 174 2.38 -7.30 -3.88
N GLY A 175 2.55 -5.99 -3.73
CA GLY A 175 2.45 -5.32 -2.44
C GLY A 175 3.55 -5.72 -1.45
N SER A 176 4.60 -6.43 -1.90
CA SER A 176 5.69 -6.94 -1.06
C SER A 176 6.73 -5.85 -0.81
N TYR A 177 7.08 -5.61 0.45
CA TYR A 177 8.10 -4.64 0.84
C TYR A 177 8.75 -4.96 2.18
N ASN A 178 9.95 -4.41 2.36
CA ASN A 178 10.69 -4.37 3.61
C ASN A 178 11.27 -2.95 3.82
N ASN A 179 11.92 -2.71 4.97
CA ASN A 179 12.48 -1.40 5.27
C ASN A 179 13.55 -0.96 4.26
N GLU A 180 14.35 -1.90 3.76
CA GLU A 180 15.41 -1.62 2.77
C GLU A 180 14.83 -1.11 1.45
N LEU A 181 13.72 -1.72 1.00
CA LEU A 181 13.01 -1.23 -0.19
C LEU A 181 12.45 0.18 0.03
N ILE A 182 11.80 0.44 1.17
CA ILE A 182 11.26 1.78 1.47
C ILE A 182 12.37 2.83 1.45
N ASP A 183 13.53 2.54 2.05
CA ASP A 183 14.69 3.46 2.03
C ASP A 183 15.23 3.66 0.61
N THR A 184 15.31 2.58 -0.18
CA THR A 184 15.78 2.64 -1.56
C THR A 184 14.83 3.49 -2.43
N VAL A 185 13.51 3.34 -2.25
CA VAL A 185 12.49 4.11 -2.98
C VAL A 185 12.63 5.60 -2.67
N TYR A 186 12.73 5.98 -1.39
CA TYR A 186 12.98 7.38 -1.01
C TYR A 186 14.36 7.87 -1.51
N GLY A 187 15.39 7.02 -1.48
CA GLY A 187 16.72 7.34 -2.02
C GLY A 187 16.76 7.52 -3.54
N CYS A 188 15.72 7.12 -4.26
CA CYS A 188 15.50 7.36 -5.68
C CYS A 188 14.55 8.55 -5.96
N ASP A 189 14.21 9.37 -4.97
CA ASP A 189 13.25 10.48 -5.05
C ASP A 189 11.83 10.05 -5.42
N TYR A 190 11.41 8.88 -4.93
CA TYR A 190 10.07 8.34 -5.09
C TYR A 190 9.34 8.23 -3.74
N TYR A 191 8.00 8.25 -3.81
CA TYR A 191 7.11 7.93 -2.70
C TYR A 191 6.61 6.50 -2.87
N PRO A 192 6.83 5.60 -1.86
CA PRO A 192 6.30 4.23 -1.92
C PRO A 192 4.80 4.23 -1.63
N ILE A 193 4.01 3.64 -2.55
CA ILE A 193 2.55 3.66 -2.55
C ILE A 193 2.01 2.24 -2.47
N GLN A 194 1.00 2.04 -1.61
CA GLN A 194 0.13 0.88 -1.55
C GLN A 194 -1.33 1.28 -1.86
N TRP A 195 -2.29 0.63 -1.24
CA TRP A 195 -3.73 0.89 -1.36
C TRP A 195 -4.44 0.46 -0.08
N ASP A 196 -5.58 1.04 0.20
CA ASP A 196 -6.50 0.63 1.26
C ASP A 196 -7.81 0.07 0.72
N VAL A 197 -8.06 0.25 -0.59
CA VAL A 197 -9.21 -0.31 -1.31
C VAL A 197 -8.71 -1.17 -2.48
N ASP A 198 -8.81 -2.50 -2.33
CA ASP A 198 -8.49 -3.47 -3.39
C ASP A 198 -9.77 -3.83 -4.16
N SER A 199 -9.80 -3.57 -5.45
CA SER A 199 -10.95 -3.91 -6.32
C SER A 199 -11.15 -5.42 -6.48
N LEU A 200 -10.12 -6.23 -6.25
CA LEU A 200 -10.07 -7.66 -6.51
C LEU A 200 -10.37 -8.04 -7.97
N ASP A 201 -10.17 -7.10 -8.91
CA ASP A 201 -10.46 -7.28 -10.35
C ASP A 201 -9.63 -8.42 -10.96
N TRP A 202 -8.41 -8.63 -10.49
CA TRP A 202 -7.51 -9.72 -10.86
C TRP A 202 -8.07 -11.13 -10.56
N LYS A 203 -9.10 -11.25 -9.70
CA LYS A 203 -9.76 -12.51 -9.38
C LYS A 203 -10.82 -12.94 -10.40
N ASN A 204 -11.16 -12.06 -11.34
CA ASN A 204 -12.13 -12.34 -12.41
C ASN A 204 -13.53 -12.76 -11.92
N TYR A 205 -14.01 -12.20 -10.81
CA TYR A 205 -15.34 -12.49 -10.26
C TYR A 205 -16.49 -11.78 -11.00
N GLY A 206 -16.20 -10.98 -12.02
CA GLY A 206 -17.17 -10.30 -12.88
C GLY A 206 -17.32 -8.79 -12.56
N VAL A 207 -17.98 -8.09 -13.47
CA VAL A 207 -18.17 -6.63 -13.46
C VAL A 207 -18.81 -6.16 -12.16
N GLN A 208 -19.96 -6.73 -11.78
CA GLN A 208 -20.68 -6.29 -10.58
C GLN A 208 -19.87 -6.51 -9.30
N ASN A 209 -19.05 -7.57 -9.25
CA ASN A 209 -18.20 -7.81 -8.07
C ASN A 209 -17.16 -6.71 -7.88
N ILE A 210 -16.54 -6.22 -8.97
CA ILE A 210 -15.59 -5.10 -8.90
C ILE A 210 -16.27 -3.86 -8.37
N ILE A 211 -17.42 -3.50 -8.93
CA ILE A 211 -18.20 -2.32 -8.54
C ILE A 211 -18.57 -2.39 -7.06
N ASP A 212 -19.14 -3.52 -6.62
CA ASP A 212 -19.59 -3.70 -5.25
C ASP A 212 -18.41 -3.74 -4.27
N THR A 213 -17.30 -4.38 -4.66
CA THR A 213 -16.08 -4.45 -3.84
C THR A 213 -15.49 -3.06 -3.60
N VAL A 214 -15.42 -2.21 -4.61
CA VAL A 214 -14.87 -0.86 -4.48
C VAL A 214 -15.88 0.06 -3.78
N CYS A 215 -17.10 0.17 -4.31
CA CYS A 215 -18.05 1.18 -3.85
C CYS A 215 -18.63 0.90 -2.46
N ASN A 216 -18.61 -0.35 -1.98
CA ASN A 216 -19.04 -0.72 -0.65
C ASN A 216 -17.85 -1.16 0.25
N HIS A 217 -16.60 -0.84 -0.14
CA HIS A 217 -15.44 -1.24 0.64
C HIS A 217 -15.44 -0.53 2.01
N LYS A 218 -15.20 -1.30 3.07
CA LYS A 218 -15.22 -0.79 4.46
C LYS A 218 -14.21 0.32 4.74
N SER A 219 -13.13 0.36 3.96
CA SER A 219 -12.05 1.35 4.08
C SER A 219 -12.26 2.54 3.13
N LEU A 220 -13.24 2.49 2.22
CA LEU A 220 -13.46 3.59 1.28
C LEU A 220 -13.92 4.84 2.04
N ASP A 221 -13.04 5.83 2.10
CA ASP A 221 -13.30 7.11 2.73
C ASP A 221 -12.45 8.20 2.05
N CYS A 222 -12.56 9.43 2.51
CA CYS A 222 -11.70 10.53 2.07
C CYS A 222 -10.21 10.14 2.25
N GLY A 223 -9.43 10.31 1.20
CA GLY A 223 -8.00 9.96 1.20
C GLY A 223 -7.68 8.52 0.83
N SER A 224 -8.66 7.71 0.46
CA SER A 224 -8.43 6.33 0.00
C SER A 224 -7.67 6.25 -1.32
N ILE A 225 -6.83 5.22 -1.45
CA ILE A 225 -6.14 4.85 -2.70
C ILE A 225 -6.72 3.51 -3.17
N ILE A 226 -7.34 3.52 -4.36
CA ILE A 226 -7.99 2.36 -4.96
C ILE A 226 -7.00 1.68 -5.92
N LEU A 227 -6.85 0.35 -5.77
CA LEU A 227 -6.11 -0.51 -6.70
C LEU A 227 -7.07 -1.15 -7.70
N CYS A 228 -6.73 -1.00 -8.99
CA CYS A 228 -7.23 -1.77 -10.11
C CYS A 228 -6.05 -2.20 -11.00
N HIS A 229 -6.34 -2.94 -12.07
CA HIS A 229 -5.33 -3.37 -13.05
C HIS A 229 -5.78 -3.06 -14.47
N LEU A 230 -4.86 -2.59 -15.31
CA LEU A 230 -5.04 -2.54 -16.76
C LEU A 230 -4.85 -3.94 -17.34
N GLY A 231 -5.70 -4.36 -18.28
CA GLY A 231 -5.69 -5.70 -18.86
C GLY A 231 -6.40 -6.76 -18.01
N ALA A 232 -6.95 -6.43 -16.84
CA ALA A 232 -7.80 -7.35 -16.11
C ALA A 232 -9.18 -7.47 -16.78
N LYS A 233 -9.65 -8.69 -16.92
CA LYS A 233 -10.77 -9.10 -17.79
C LYS A 233 -12.04 -8.24 -17.72
N TYR A 234 -12.36 -7.67 -16.57
CA TYR A 234 -13.63 -6.98 -16.33
C TYR A 234 -13.48 -5.52 -15.90
N THR A 235 -12.25 -5.03 -15.72
CA THR A 235 -11.99 -3.70 -15.17
C THR A 235 -12.51 -2.60 -16.07
N SER A 236 -12.21 -2.63 -17.37
CA SER A 236 -12.71 -1.64 -18.32
C SER A 236 -14.24 -1.62 -18.40
N GLN A 237 -14.88 -2.79 -18.28
CA GLN A 237 -16.35 -2.91 -18.31
C GLN A 237 -17.00 -2.41 -17.00
N ALA A 238 -16.31 -2.48 -15.88
CA ALA A 238 -16.81 -2.01 -14.58
C ALA A 238 -16.59 -0.51 -14.38
N LEU A 239 -15.65 0.08 -15.10
CA LEU A 239 -15.10 1.41 -14.82
C LEU A 239 -16.15 2.50 -14.90
N ASP A 240 -17.02 2.50 -15.92
CA ASP A 240 -18.02 3.56 -16.14
C ASP A 240 -19.02 3.66 -14.98
N GLU A 241 -19.60 2.52 -14.56
CA GLU A 241 -20.53 2.49 -13.44
C GLU A 241 -19.84 2.74 -12.10
N MET A 242 -18.62 2.21 -11.90
CA MET A 242 -17.83 2.45 -10.71
C MET A 242 -17.52 3.94 -10.52
N LEU A 243 -17.07 4.62 -11.57
CA LEU A 243 -16.79 6.06 -11.53
C LEU A 243 -18.07 6.86 -11.27
N THR A 244 -19.18 6.53 -11.93
CA THR A 244 -20.48 7.17 -11.67
C THR A 244 -20.83 7.09 -10.17
N LYS A 245 -20.78 5.90 -9.58
CA LYS A 245 -21.11 5.71 -8.16
C LYS A 245 -20.18 6.48 -7.23
N LEU A 246 -18.88 6.45 -7.48
CA LEU A 246 -17.90 7.19 -6.66
C LEU A 246 -18.14 8.71 -6.74
N GLN A 247 -18.44 9.24 -7.92
CA GLN A 247 -18.77 10.66 -8.13
C GLN A 247 -20.13 11.02 -7.49
N ASP A 248 -21.14 10.15 -7.55
CA ASP A 248 -22.44 10.33 -6.90
C ASP A 248 -22.32 10.34 -5.37
N MET A 249 -21.33 9.62 -4.79
CA MET A 249 -20.97 9.73 -3.38
C MET A 249 -20.26 11.06 -3.04
N GLY A 250 -19.96 11.87 -4.06
CA GLY A 250 -19.33 13.18 -3.93
C GLY A 250 -17.80 13.14 -3.92
N TYR A 251 -17.17 12.02 -4.30
CA TYR A 251 -15.71 11.96 -4.37
C TYR A 251 -15.17 12.64 -5.63
N GLU A 252 -14.18 13.51 -5.45
CA GLU A 252 -13.26 13.96 -6.49
C GLU A 252 -12.16 12.90 -6.64
N ILE A 253 -11.97 12.39 -7.87
CA ILE A 253 -10.97 11.35 -8.16
C ILE A 253 -9.75 12.03 -8.77
N VAL A 254 -8.59 11.89 -8.10
CA VAL A 254 -7.34 12.58 -8.46
C VAL A 254 -6.19 11.58 -8.64
N PRO A 255 -5.10 11.96 -9.33
CA PRO A 255 -3.85 11.19 -9.30
C PRO A 255 -3.27 11.04 -7.90
N VAL A 256 -2.53 9.95 -7.64
CA VAL A 256 -1.95 9.66 -6.32
C VAL A 256 -1.08 10.81 -5.82
N SER A 257 -0.22 11.41 -6.67
CA SER A 257 0.63 12.54 -6.26
C SER A 257 -0.15 13.81 -5.88
N LYS A 258 -1.42 13.90 -6.26
CA LYS A 258 -2.31 15.01 -5.88
C LYS A 258 -3.07 14.74 -4.58
N LEU A 259 -3.04 13.50 -4.11
CA LEU A 259 -3.67 13.08 -2.87
C LEU A 259 -2.66 13.03 -1.71
N ILE A 260 -1.47 12.47 -1.95
CA ILE A 260 -0.47 12.24 -0.91
C ILE A 260 0.18 13.54 -0.42
N MET A 261 0.60 13.53 0.83
CA MET A 261 1.46 14.59 1.40
C MET A 261 2.93 14.28 1.11
N THR A 262 3.70 15.29 0.71
CA THR A 262 5.13 15.17 0.43
C THR A 262 6.01 15.63 1.59
N GLU A 263 5.44 16.40 2.53
CA GLU A 263 6.10 16.94 3.73
C GLU A 263 5.06 17.22 4.83
N GLY A 264 5.50 17.41 6.07
CA GLY A 264 4.62 17.78 7.18
C GLY A 264 3.62 16.71 7.57
N TYR A 265 4.06 15.43 7.57
CA TYR A 265 3.23 14.29 7.96
C TYR A 265 4.04 13.20 8.67
N TYR A 266 3.34 12.38 9.41
CA TYR A 266 3.85 11.09 9.88
C TYR A 266 2.96 9.95 9.39
N MET A 267 3.47 8.72 9.48
CA MET A 267 2.72 7.51 9.13
C MET A 267 2.13 6.88 10.40
N ASP A 268 0.84 6.56 10.40
CA ASP A 268 0.25 5.73 11.45
C ASP A 268 0.64 4.24 11.28
N ALA A 269 0.21 3.39 12.22
CA ALA A 269 0.51 1.97 12.20
C ALA A 269 -0.12 1.21 11.01
N ASN A 270 -1.06 1.80 10.28
CA ASN A 270 -1.73 1.24 9.12
C ASN A 270 -1.20 1.78 7.79
N GLY A 271 -0.24 2.72 7.82
CA GLY A 271 0.29 3.36 6.64
C GLY A 271 -0.56 4.52 6.12
N MET A 272 -1.41 5.10 6.96
CA MET A 272 -2.11 6.34 6.66
C MET A 272 -1.17 7.53 6.92
N GLN A 273 -1.05 8.44 5.95
CA GLN A 273 -0.40 9.73 6.18
C GLN A 273 -1.29 10.63 7.06
N ILE A 274 -0.75 11.11 8.17
CA ILE A 274 -1.42 12.02 9.09
C ILE A 274 -0.64 13.33 9.14
N LYS A 275 -1.33 14.45 8.96
CA LYS A 275 -0.68 15.77 9.01
C LYS A 275 -0.14 16.06 10.41
N ASP A 276 1.09 16.60 10.50
CA ASP A 276 1.74 17.00 11.74
C ASP A 276 0.96 18.09 12.50
#